data_742b76364d830a6ea882e65e0b9e5d2c
#
_entry.id   742b76364d830a6ea882e65e0b9e5d2c
#
_cell.length_a   1.000
_cell.length_b   1.000
_cell.length_c   1.000
_cell.angle_alpha   90.00
_cell.angle_beta   90.00
_cell.angle_gamma   90.00
#
_symmetry.space_group_name_H-M   'P 1'
#
loop_
_entity.id
_entity.type
_entity.pdbx_description
1 polymer ?
#
loop_
_entity_poly.entity_id
_entity_poly.type
_entity_poly.pdbx_seq_one_letter_code
_entity_poly.pdbx_strand_id
1 'polypeptide(L)'
;MVEGKSKTLKDYDEEEELQKRVDEMIHRNAKGEVCFPTSGFKKAMVEASPYHSHLSKGDTKGGFFIIGDLVPIKYKKQSTIRFFGINFGREKTKRLMRYPSFENWNCILTIKYNSQRITEKDLIELANLAGFHIGVGSWTPQHGGQYGKFKVK
;
A
#
# COMPACT_ATOMS: atom_id res chain seq x y z
N MET A 1 -0.24 -39.20 -12.15
CA MET A 1 1.05 -39.04 -11.43
C MET A 1 1.77 -37.81 -12.00
N VAL A 2 1.82 -36.75 -11.24
CA VAL A 2 2.60 -35.56 -11.66
C VAL A 2 4.05 -35.82 -11.30
N GLU A 3 4.86 -36.17 -12.28
CA GLU A 3 6.31 -36.19 -12.09
C GLU A 3 6.77 -34.78 -11.74
N GLY A 4 7.18 -34.58 -10.50
CA GLY A 4 7.84 -33.36 -10.10
C GLY A 4 9.12 -33.20 -10.90
N LYS A 5 9.16 -32.25 -11.83
CA LYS A 5 10.38 -31.90 -12.50
C LYS A 5 11.40 -31.48 -11.45
N SER A 6 12.55 -32.17 -11.43
CA SER A 6 13.69 -31.77 -10.62
C SER A 6 14.07 -30.34 -10.98
N LYS A 7 14.10 -29.43 -9.98
CA LYS A 7 14.55 -28.06 -10.19
C LYS A 7 16.03 -28.04 -10.57
N THR A 8 16.37 -27.30 -11.61
CA THR A 8 17.76 -27.08 -12.02
C THR A 8 18.41 -25.99 -11.16
N LEU A 9 19.75 -25.91 -11.13
CA LEU A 9 20.46 -24.81 -10.46
C LEU A 9 19.99 -23.43 -10.96
N LYS A 10 19.68 -23.31 -12.24
CA LYS A 10 19.14 -22.08 -12.83
C LYS A 10 17.76 -21.72 -12.26
N ASP A 11 16.91 -22.71 -11.97
CA ASP A 11 15.59 -22.47 -11.38
C ASP A 11 15.71 -21.96 -9.94
N TYR A 12 16.72 -22.42 -9.19
CA TYR A 12 17.00 -21.91 -7.84
C TYR A 12 17.54 -20.49 -7.88
N ASP A 13 18.43 -20.17 -8.81
CA ASP A 13 18.96 -18.82 -8.98
C ASP A 13 17.85 -17.82 -9.37
N GLU A 14 16.91 -18.23 -10.23
CA GLU A 14 15.73 -17.44 -10.57
C GLU A 14 14.82 -17.20 -9.35
N GLU A 15 14.58 -18.22 -8.54
CA GLU A 15 13.75 -18.09 -7.32
C GLU A 15 14.40 -17.14 -6.30
N GLU A 16 15.70 -17.23 -6.08
CA GLU A 16 16.45 -16.33 -5.20
C GLU A 16 16.39 -14.88 -5.70
N GLU A 17 16.56 -14.66 -7.00
CA GLU A 17 16.50 -13.34 -7.60
C GLU A 17 15.09 -12.75 -7.51
N LEU A 18 14.04 -13.54 -7.71
CA LEU A 18 12.66 -13.12 -7.55
C LEU A 18 12.35 -12.73 -6.10
N GLN A 19 12.83 -13.50 -5.13
CA GLN A 19 12.67 -13.17 -3.71
C GLN A 19 13.43 -11.90 -3.35
N LYS A 20 14.62 -11.71 -3.90
CA LYS A 20 15.39 -10.48 -3.72
C LYS A 20 14.63 -9.25 -4.24
N ARG A 21 13.97 -9.36 -5.39
CA ARG A 21 13.13 -8.28 -5.93
C ARG A 21 11.95 -7.97 -5.03
N VAL A 22 11.32 -8.97 -4.44
CA VAL A 22 10.25 -8.77 -3.45
C VAL A 22 10.79 -8.04 -2.23
N ASP A 23 11.93 -8.43 -1.71
CA ASP A 23 12.57 -7.78 -0.56
C ASP A 23 12.95 -6.33 -0.85
N GLU A 24 13.38 -6.03 -2.08
CA GLU A 24 13.69 -4.66 -2.53
C GLU A 24 12.46 -3.75 -2.64
N MET A 25 11.25 -4.31 -2.74
CA MET A 25 10.01 -3.53 -2.69
C MET A 25 9.67 -3.03 -1.28
N ILE A 26 10.29 -3.59 -0.25
CA ILE A 26 10.05 -3.20 1.13
C ILE A 26 10.81 -1.91 1.43
N HIS A 27 10.09 -0.88 1.84
CA HIS A 27 10.70 0.35 2.30
C HIS A 27 11.24 0.18 3.72
N ARG A 28 12.46 0.65 3.96
CA ARG A 28 13.09 0.60 5.27
C ARG A 28 13.70 1.96 5.61
N ASN A 29 13.63 2.34 6.88
CA ASN A 29 14.32 3.53 7.38
C ASN A 29 15.79 3.23 7.71
N ALA A 30 16.52 4.23 8.20
CA ALA A 30 17.91 4.09 8.57
C ALA A 30 18.17 3.05 9.69
N LYS A 31 17.15 2.75 10.50
CA LYS A 31 17.20 1.74 11.56
C LYS A 31 16.90 0.32 11.06
N GLY A 32 16.58 0.17 9.77
CA GLY A 32 16.18 -1.11 9.18
C GLY A 32 14.74 -1.53 9.45
N GLU A 33 13.94 -0.67 10.07
CA GLU A 33 12.52 -0.95 10.33
C GLU A 33 11.73 -0.92 9.02
N VAL A 34 10.77 -1.83 8.87
CA VAL A 34 9.84 -1.83 7.75
C VAL A 34 8.96 -0.59 7.84
N CYS A 35 8.90 0.16 6.76
CA CYS A 35 8.16 1.41 6.66
C CYS A 35 7.24 1.40 5.44
N PHE A 36 6.33 2.35 5.42
CA PHE A 36 5.53 2.65 4.24
C PHE A 36 5.62 4.15 3.92
N PRO A 37 5.62 4.54 2.64
CA PRO A 37 5.66 5.95 2.26
C PRO A 37 4.40 6.69 2.74
N THR A 38 4.57 7.79 3.44
CA THR A 38 3.45 8.64 3.88
C THR A 38 2.67 9.21 2.70
N SER A 39 3.34 9.40 1.55
CA SER A 39 2.71 9.82 0.31
C SER A 39 1.62 8.86 -0.17
N GLY A 40 1.75 7.57 0.11
CA GLY A 40 0.72 6.57 -0.19
C GLY A 40 -0.57 6.81 0.60
N PHE A 41 -0.46 7.13 1.88
CA PHE A 41 -1.61 7.48 2.72
C PHE A 41 -2.23 8.82 2.29
N LYS A 42 -1.40 9.81 2.01
CA LYS A 42 -1.86 11.12 1.52
C LYS A 42 -2.66 10.96 0.22
N LYS A 43 -2.10 10.22 -0.73
CA LYS A 43 -2.77 9.94 -2.01
C LYS A 43 -4.11 9.22 -1.82
N ALA A 44 -4.14 8.20 -0.97
CA ALA A 44 -5.37 7.46 -0.68
C ALA A 44 -6.46 8.37 -0.10
N MET A 45 -6.09 9.25 0.83
CA MET A 45 -7.03 10.19 1.44
C MET A 45 -7.53 11.24 0.43
N VAL A 46 -6.67 11.76 -0.44
CA VAL A 46 -7.09 12.67 -1.52
C VAL A 46 -8.04 11.99 -2.49
N GLU A 47 -7.73 10.77 -2.91
CA GLU A 47 -8.58 9.98 -3.82
C GLU A 47 -9.93 9.58 -3.18
N ALA A 48 -10.01 9.53 -1.86
CA ALA A 48 -11.25 9.23 -1.14
C ALA A 48 -12.19 10.44 -1.00
N SER A 49 -11.75 11.64 -1.34
CA SER A 49 -12.56 12.86 -1.19
C SER A 49 -13.94 12.80 -1.86
N PRO A 50 -14.13 12.17 -3.04
CA PRO A 50 -15.47 12.03 -3.64
C PRO A 50 -16.48 11.26 -2.79
N TYR A 51 -16.01 10.42 -1.87
CA TYR A 51 -16.86 9.67 -0.93
C TYR A 51 -17.20 10.46 0.33
N HIS A 52 -16.50 11.56 0.58
CA HIS A 52 -16.77 12.43 1.73
C HIS A 52 -17.94 13.37 1.42
N SER A 53 -18.71 13.74 2.46
CA SER A 53 -19.94 14.53 2.32
C SER A 53 -19.71 15.98 1.85
N HIS A 54 -18.57 16.58 2.17
CA HIS A 54 -18.32 17.99 1.86
C HIS A 54 -16.88 18.36 1.51
N LEU A 55 -15.89 17.49 1.70
CA LEU A 55 -14.50 17.78 1.32
C LEU A 55 -14.28 17.53 -0.17
N SER A 56 -13.73 18.52 -0.87
CA SER A 56 -13.30 18.37 -2.26
C SER A 56 -11.86 17.86 -2.37
N LYS A 57 -11.43 17.44 -3.55
CA LYS A 57 -10.02 17.12 -3.81
C LYS A 57 -9.10 18.32 -3.56
N GLY A 58 -9.56 19.53 -3.90
CA GLY A 58 -8.82 20.76 -3.64
C GLY A 58 -8.58 21.01 -2.16
N ASP A 59 -9.64 20.81 -1.33
CA ASP A 59 -9.54 20.94 0.13
C ASP A 59 -8.57 19.93 0.72
N THR A 60 -8.55 18.70 0.21
CA THR A 60 -7.70 17.61 0.73
C THR A 60 -6.26 17.71 0.26
N LYS A 61 -6.01 18.17 -0.95
CA LYS A 61 -4.63 18.30 -1.47
C LYS A 61 -3.76 19.24 -0.64
N GLY A 62 -4.27 20.41 -0.30
CA GLY A 62 -3.55 21.44 0.43
C GLY A 62 -4.00 21.63 1.89
N GLY A 63 -5.02 20.94 2.33
CA GLY A 63 -5.64 21.13 3.64
C GLY A 63 -4.96 20.39 4.78
N PHE A 64 -4.16 19.37 4.49
CA PHE A 64 -3.42 18.62 5.49
C PHE A 64 -2.12 18.05 4.93
N PHE A 65 -1.18 17.74 5.81
CA PHE A 65 0.10 17.13 5.47
C PHE A 65 0.43 16.03 6.48
N ILE A 66 0.98 14.93 6.00
CA ILE A 66 1.50 13.87 6.85
C ILE A 66 2.99 14.13 7.06
N ILE A 67 3.42 14.16 8.32
CA ILE A 67 4.79 14.48 8.68
C ILE A 67 5.72 13.29 8.41
N GLY A 68 6.87 13.59 7.78
CA GLY A 68 7.89 12.60 7.41
C GLY A 68 7.60 11.92 6.08
N ASP A 69 8.61 11.29 5.48
CA ASP A 69 8.52 10.60 4.19
C ASP A 69 8.13 9.14 4.35
N LEU A 70 8.59 8.52 5.43
CA LEU A 70 8.33 7.12 5.76
C LEU A 70 7.73 7.00 7.16
N VAL A 71 6.76 6.12 7.31
CA VAL A 71 6.20 5.77 8.62
C VAL A 71 6.51 4.32 8.94
N PRO A 72 7.11 4.01 10.10
CA PRO A 72 7.32 2.63 10.53
C PRO A 72 5.99 1.92 10.72
N ILE A 73 5.90 0.69 10.27
CA ILE A 73 4.74 -0.17 10.49
C ILE A 73 5.07 -1.28 11.47
N LYS A 74 4.12 -1.62 12.33
CA LYS A 74 4.13 -2.83 13.15
C LYS A 74 3.23 -3.85 12.49
N TYR A 75 3.64 -5.10 12.46
CA TYR A 75 2.89 -6.16 11.81
C TYR A 75 3.09 -7.49 12.52
N LYS A 76 2.14 -8.41 12.32
CA LYS A 76 2.17 -9.73 12.95
C LYS A 76 2.96 -10.73 12.11
N LYS A 77 2.80 -10.70 10.79
CA LYS A 77 3.42 -11.68 9.88
C LYS A 77 3.76 -11.03 8.55
N GLN A 78 4.94 -11.35 8.03
CA GLN A 78 5.37 -11.02 6.68
C GLN A 78 5.26 -12.25 5.79
N SER A 79 4.71 -12.07 4.61
CA SER A 79 4.61 -13.11 3.59
C SER A 79 4.76 -12.52 2.20
N THR A 80 4.75 -13.36 1.18
CA THR A 80 4.72 -12.94 -0.22
C THR A 80 3.39 -13.33 -0.82
N ILE A 81 2.65 -12.36 -1.36
CA ILE A 81 1.43 -12.62 -2.11
C ILE A 81 1.75 -12.72 -3.60
N ARG A 82 1.02 -13.57 -4.29
CA ARG A 82 1.17 -13.84 -5.71
C ARG A 82 -0.18 -13.70 -6.39
N PHE A 83 -0.21 -12.96 -7.48
CA PHE A 83 -1.40 -12.84 -8.32
C PHE A 83 -1.01 -12.56 -9.77
N PHE A 84 -1.93 -12.82 -10.69
CA PHE A 84 -1.72 -12.50 -12.08
C PHE A 84 -2.13 -11.05 -12.36
N GLY A 85 -1.17 -10.24 -12.82
CA GLY A 85 -1.39 -8.88 -13.27
C GLY A 85 -1.31 -8.77 -14.78
N ILE A 86 -2.00 -7.80 -15.34
CA ILE A 86 -1.92 -7.47 -16.77
C ILE A 86 -0.81 -6.44 -16.93
N ASN A 87 0.17 -6.76 -17.79
CA ASN A 87 1.19 -5.80 -18.17
C ASN A 87 0.62 -4.85 -19.24
N PHE A 88 0.60 -3.56 -18.97
CA PHE A 88 0.09 -2.52 -19.87
C PHE A 88 1.06 -2.14 -21.01
N GLY A 89 2.08 -2.97 -21.30
CA GLY A 89 2.95 -2.80 -22.46
C GLY A 89 2.23 -3.08 -23.80
N ARG A 90 2.97 -2.95 -24.91
CA ARG A 90 2.44 -3.25 -26.26
C ARG A 90 1.87 -4.66 -26.40
N GLU A 91 2.38 -5.59 -25.62
CA GLU A 91 1.84 -6.93 -25.49
C GLU A 91 1.12 -7.02 -24.12
N LYS A 92 -0.19 -7.12 -24.15
CA LYS A 92 -1.02 -7.34 -22.96
C LYS A 92 -0.84 -8.78 -22.45
N THR A 93 0.28 -9.06 -21.79
CA THR A 93 0.55 -10.38 -21.23
C THR A 93 0.21 -10.42 -19.75
N LYS A 94 -0.43 -11.51 -19.32
CA LYS A 94 -0.61 -11.81 -17.89
C LYS A 94 0.73 -12.24 -17.32
N ARG A 95 1.20 -11.54 -16.30
CA ARG A 95 2.39 -11.90 -15.53
C ARG A 95 2.03 -12.28 -14.12
N LEU A 96 2.75 -13.26 -13.59
CA LEU A 96 2.69 -13.56 -12.16
C LEU A 96 3.41 -12.44 -11.40
N MET A 97 2.65 -11.69 -10.63
CA MET A 97 3.14 -10.60 -9.80
C MET A 97 3.37 -11.11 -8.38
N ARG A 98 4.48 -10.70 -7.76
CA ARG A 98 4.82 -11.04 -6.38
C ARG A 98 5.06 -9.76 -5.60
N TYR A 99 4.42 -9.66 -4.43
CA TYR A 99 4.54 -8.50 -3.55
C TYR A 99 4.72 -8.94 -2.10
N PRO A 100 5.49 -8.19 -1.30
CA PRO A 100 5.52 -8.40 0.14
C PRO A 100 4.16 -8.06 0.74
N SER A 101 3.74 -8.86 1.71
CA SER A 101 2.49 -8.66 2.44
C SER A 101 2.75 -8.66 3.94
N PHE A 102 2.11 -7.76 4.65
CA PHE A 102 2.22 -7.61 6.09
C PHE A 102 0.84 -7.74 6.72
N GLU A 103 0.64 -8.80 7.51
CA GLU A 103 -0.64 -9.07 8.17
C GLU A 103 -0.77 -8.31 9.48
N ASN A 104 -1.98 -7.84 9.76
CA ASN A 104 -2.31 -7.11 10.98
C ASN A 104 -1.35 -5.96 11.26
N TRP A 105 -1.08 -5.20 10.23
CA TRP A 105 -0.21 -4.04 10.34
C TRP A 105 -0.92 -2.85 10.98
N ASN A 106 -0.14 -2.02 11.64
CA ASN A 106 -0.59 -0.72 12.14
C ASN A 106 0.57 0.28 12.09
N CYS A 107 0.22 1.54 12.07
CA CYS A 107 1.17 2.63 12.16
C CYS A 107 0.52 3.85 12.81
N ILE A 108 1.35 4.81 13.16
CA ILE A 108 0.92 6.09 13.70
C ILE A 108 1.27 7.18 12.69
N LEU A 109 0.25 7.81 12.12
CA LEU A 109 0.42 8.97 11.25
C LEU A 109 0.30 10.25 12.07
N THR A 110 1.28 11.14 11.89
CA THR A 110 1.22 12.50 12.46
C THR A 110 0.79 13.45 11.37
N ILE A 111 -0.37 14.07 11.54
CA ILE A 111 -0.99 14.92 10.53
C ILE A 111 -1.06 16.35 11.03
N LYS A 112 -0.57 17.28 10.19
CA LYS A 112 -0.76 18.71 10.35
C LYS A 112 -1.84 19.16 9.39
N TYR A 113 -2.84 19.88 9.88
CA TYR A 113 -3.98 20.28 9.05
C TYR A 113 -4.42 21.72 9.32
N ASN A 114 -5.08 22.31 8.33
CA ASN A 114 -5.69 23.64 8.45
C ASN A 114 -7.07 23.52 9.12
N SER A 115 -7.13 23.85 10.40
CA SER A 115 -8.36 23.74 11.21
C SER A 115 -9.48 24.69 10.76
N GLN A 116 -9.20 25.67 9.92
CA GLN A 116 -10.22 26.55 9.33
C GLN A 116 -10.98 25.86 8.17
N ARG A 117 -10.39 24.86 7.56
CA ARG A 117 -10.95 24.15 6.40
C ARG A 117 -11.37 22.71 6.71
N ILE A 118 -10.64 22.05 7.55
CA ILE A 118 -10.80 20.62 7.84
C ILE A 118 -10.85 20.46 9.35
N THR A 119 -11.82 19.72 9.85
CA THR A 119 -11.90 19.35 11.26
C THR A 119 -11.19 18.02 11.52
N GLU A 120 -10.86 17.74 12.77
CA GLU A 120 -10.33 16.42 13.17
C GLU A 120 -11.29 15.30 12.79
N LYS A 121 -12.59 15.51 13.00
CA LYS A 121 -13.64 14.56 12.59
C LYS A 121 -13.61 14.29 11.09
N ASP A 122 -13.47 15.32 10.27
CA ASP A 122 -13.36 15.20 8.81
C ASP A 122 -12.15 14.36 8.40
N LEU A 123 -11.00 14.56 9.06
CA LEU A 123 -9.79 13.77 8.79
C LEU A 123 -9.99 12.29 9.13
N ILE A 124 -10.61 12.00 10.26
CA ILE A 124 -10.89 10.62 10.67
C ILE A 124 -11.84 9.95 9.67
N GLU A 125 -12.91 10.64 9.28
CA GLU A 125 -13.86 10.14 8.28
C GLU A 125 -13.16 9.90 6.93
N LEU A 126 -12.36 10.88 6.49
CA LEU A 126 -11.61 10.78 5.23
C LEU A 126 -10.62 9.61 5.25
N ALA A 127 -9.90 9.41 6.35
CA ALA A 127 -8.98 8.30 6.51
C ALA A 127 -9.71 6.94 6.48
N ASN A 128 -10.85 6.83 7.13
CA ASN A 128 -11.66 5.61 7.11
C ASN A 128 -12.22 5.33 5.70
N LEU A 129 -12.68 6.35 4.99
CA LEU A 129 -13.12 6.22 3.59
C LEU A 129 -11.97 5.80 2.68
N ALA A 130 -10.79 6.38 2.88
CA ALA A 130 -9.59 6.01 2.16
C ALA A 130 -9.20 4.56 2.39
N GLY A 131 -9.26 4.11 3.63
CA GLY A 131 -8.93 2.72 3.98
C GLY A 131 -9.90 1.69 3.44
N PHE A 132 -11.16 2.06 3.27
CA PHE A 132 -12.19 1.18 2.74
C PHE A 132 -12.24 1.16 1.21
N HIS A 133 -12.26 2.33 0.57
CA HIS A 133 -12.49 2.46 -0.87
C HIS A 133 -11.22 2.47 -1.71
N ILE A 134 -10.13 2.96 -1.19
CA ILE A 134 -8.89 3.18 -1.93
C ILE A 134 -7.81 2.16 -1.54
N GLY A 135 -7.43 2.14 -0.28
CA GLY A 135 -6.35 1.32 0.24
C GLY A 135 -4.96 1.86 -0.07
N VAL A 136 -3.95 1.21 0.50
CA VAL A 136 -2.53 1.54 0.28
C VAL A 136 -1.76 0.30 -0.16
N GLY A 137 -0.73 0.50 -0.99
CA GLY A 137 0.09 -0.59 -1.51
C GLY A 137 -0.46 -1.17 -2.81
N SER A 138 -0.27 -2.48 -3.00
CA SER A 138 -0.62 -3.18 -4.23
C SER A 138 -1.95 -3.91 -4.13
N TRP A 139 -2.63 -4.04 -5.26
CA TRP A 139 -3.92 -4.72 -5.40
C TRP A 139 -4.98 -4.24 -4.39
N THR A 140 -5.12 -2.93 -4.34
CA THR A 140 -6.03 -2.23 -3.44
C THR A 140 -7.47 -2.22 -3.94
N PRO A 141 -8.46 -1.88 -3.10
CA PRO A 141 -9.85 -1.74 -3.51
C PRO A 141 -10.07 -0.82 -4.73
N GLN A 142 -9.31 0.26 -4.84
CA GLN A 142 -9.36 1.16 -6.00
C GLN A 142 -9.08 0.44 -7.32
N HIS A 143 -8.27 -0.60 -7.29
CA HIS A 143 -7.91 -1.41 -8.46
C HIS A 143 -8.62 -2.77 -8.50
N GLY A 144 -9.70 -2.93 -7.74
CA GLY A 144 -10.50 -4.15 -7.69
C GLY A 144 -9.96 -5.25 -6.79
N GLY A 145 -8.92 -4.96 -6.00
CA GLY A 145 -8.36 -5.89 -5.03
C GLY A 145 -8.95 -5.76 -3.63
N GLN A 146 -8.33 -6.43 -2.68
CA GLN A 146 -8.77 -6.44 -1.27
C GLN A 146 -7.64 -6.15 -0.28
N TYR A 147 -6.45 -5.84 -0.76
CA TYR A 147 -5.28 -5.56 0.09
C TYR A 147 -5.17 -4.08 0.43
N GLY A 148 -4.45 -3.80 1.51
CA GLY A 148 -4.13 -2.43 1.91
C GLY A 148 -5.29 -1.66 2.53
N LYS A 149 -6.37 -2.31 2.90
CA LYS A 149 -7.47 -1.69 3.65
C LYS A 149 -7.01 -1.31 5.06
N PHE A 150 -7.52 -0.23 5.56
CA PHE A 150 -7.23 0.21 6.93
C PHE A 150 -8.40 1.01 7.51
N LYS A 151 -8.34 1.21 8.80
CA LYS A 151 -9.27 2.08 9.55
C LYS A 151 -8.53 2.79 10.67
N VAL A 152 -9.04 3.91 11.07
CA VAL A 152 -8.56 4.66 12.25
C VAL A 152 -9.12 4.02 13.51
N LYS A 153 -8.25 3.84 14.49
CA LYS A 153 -8.64 3.45 15.84
C LYS A 153 -8.91 4.67 16.71
#